data_461c5655291d2e354c84b22a36b3a16f
#
_entry.id   461c5655291d2e354c84b22a36b3a16f
#
_cell.length_a   1.000
_cell.length_b   1.000
_cell.length_c   1.000
_cell.angle_alpha   90.00
_cell.angle_beta   90.00
_cell.angle_gamma   90.00
#
_symmetry.space_group_name_H-M   'P 1'
#
loop_
_entity.id
_entity.type
_entity.pdbx_description
1 polymer ?
#
loop_
_entity_poly.entity_id
_entity_poly.type
_entity_poly.pdbx_seq_one_letter_code
_entity_poly.pdbx_strand_id
1 'polypeptide(L)'
;LSLFKRESLLSGYNLIIIKNLLKFIIKTKNKEFDDEYKHLYASLSRSFLCEKTDGEVFSDLTENKIFASEIYNKALEIILNIDILNNVSVLACVINEFDLINKSFKSKQINKLLSDITSLSDLAQNLNNVNLYISDLVDLIDCILDNDLKLEYDVYMDTNSSVKLMTIHKSKGLEFPICYFPSLYSQFNNRDFKA
;
A
#
# COMPACT_ATOMS: atom_id res chain seq x y z
N LEU A 1 14.76 -18.78 6.37
CA LEU A 1 15.72 -17.80 5.85
C LEU A 1 14.96 -16.51 5.62
N SER A 2 15.07 -15.54 6.51
CA SER A 2 14.57 -14.20 6.23
C SER A 2 15.69 -13.40 5.58
N LEU A 3 15.56 -13.17 4.30
CA LEU A 3 16.31 -12.12 3.62
C LEU A 3 15.76 -10.78 4.12
N PHE A 4 16.61 -9.92 4.67
CA PHE A 4 16.30 -8.50 4.80
C PHE A 4 16.20 -7.92 3.38
N LYS A 5 15.03 -8.03 2.79
CA LYS A 5 14.72 -7.39 1.53
C LYS A 5 14.11 -6.04 1.88
N ARG A 6 14.81 -4.97 1.56
CA ARG A 6 14.16 -3.66 1.48
C ARG A 6 13.16 -3.74 0.34
N GLU A 7 11.90 -3.84 0.68
CA GLU A 7 10.85 -3.70 -0.30
C GLU A 7 10.48 -2.22 -0.41
N SER A 8 10.29 -1.76 -1.62
CA SER A 8 9.70 -0.44 -1.85
C SER A 8 8.28 -0.48 -1.30
N LEU A 9 7.99 0.43 -0.36
CA LEU A 9 6.71 0.57 0.33
C LEU A 9 5.55 0.70 -0.65
N LEU A 10 5.77 1.30 -1.79
CA LEU A 10 4.73 1.90 -2.62
C LEU A 10 4.67 1.33 -4.04
N SER A 11 5.14 0.11 -4.28
CA SER A 11 5.07 -0.53 -5.61
C SER A 11 4.07 -1.70 -5.70
N GLY A 12 3.21 -1.88 -4.69
CA GLY A 12 2.35 -3.05 -4.60
C GLY A 12 0.96 -2.84 -5.19
N TYR A 13 0.40 -3.90 -5.79
CA TYR A 13 -0.98 -3.93 -6.27
C TYR A 13 -2.00 -3.50 -5.21
N ASN A 14 -1.83 -3.92 -3.96
CA ASN A 14 -2.72 -3.56 -2.86
C ASN A 14 -2.74 -2.07 -2.58
N LEU A 15 -1.58 -1.42 -2.65
CA LEU A 15 -1.48 0.02 -2.46
C LEU A 15 -2.23 0.78 -3.55
N ILE A 16 -2.07 0.34 -4.82
CA ILE A 16 -2.80 0.95 -5.95
C ILE A 16 -4.30 0.85 -5.71
N ILE A 17 -4.80 -0.28 -5.19
CA ILE A 17 -6.22 -0.45 -4.89
C ILE A 17 -6.67 0.49 -3.77
N ILE A 18 -5.91 0.62 -2.68
CA ILE A 18 -6.23 1.55 -1.59
C ILE A 18 -6.22 2.99 -2.10
N LYS A 19 -5.20 3.39 -2.86
CA LYS A 19 -5.12 4.71 -3.48
C LYS A 19 -6.33 4.98 -4.39
N ASN A 20 -6.66 4.02 -5.26
CA ASN A 20 -7.80 4.17 -6.17
C ASN A 20 -9.13 4.26 -5.42
N LEU A 21 -9.30 3.55 -4.29
CA LEU A 21 -10.46 3.69 -3.41
C LEU A 21 -10.55 5.10 -2.83
N LEU A 22 -9.47 5.60 -2.25
CA LEU A 22 -9.43 6.96 -1.69
C LEU A 22 -9.75 8.00 -2.77
N LYS A 23 -9.15 7.89 -3.94
CA LYS A 23 -9.38 8.80 -5.08
C LYS A 23 -10.82 8.73 -5.57
N PHE A 24 -11.39 7.51 -5.66
CA PHE A 24 -12.80 7.31 -6.01
C PHE A 24 -13.76 7.97 -5.01
N ILE A 25 -13.49 7.83 -3.71
CA ILE A 25 -14.28 8.46 -2.63
C ILE A 25 -14.20 9.99 -2.73
N ILE A 26 -13.00 10.54 -2.91
CA ILE A 26 -12.78 11.99 -3.04
C ILE A 26 -13.53 12.54 -4.26
N LYS A 27 -13.38 11.91 -5.44
CA LYS A 27 -14.10 12.32 -6.64
C LYS A 27 -15.63 12.19 -6.50
N THR A 28 -16.11 11.15 -5.83
CA THR A 28 -17.54 10.98 -5.52
C THR A 28 -18.04 12.14 -4.65
N LYS A 29 -17.27 12.51 -3.60
CA LYS A 29 -17.59 13.66 -2.72
C LYS A 29 -17.65 14.96 -3.51
N ASN A 30 -16.68 15.20 -4.39
CA ASN A 30 -16.59 16.40 -5.21
C ASN A 30 -17.58 16.40 -6.37
N LYS A 31 -18.26 15.28 -6.66
CA LYS A 31 -19.14 15.07 -7.82
C LYS A 31 -18.40 15.20 -9.18
N GLU A 32 -17.15 14.76 -9.21
CA GLU A 32 -16.29 14.74 -10.38
C GLU A 32 -16.42 13.39 -11.10
N PHE A 33 -17.41 13.26 -11.98
CA PHE A 33 -17.74 12.01 -12.70
C PHE A 33 -17.15 11.98 -14.11
N ASP A 34 -15.87 12.28 -14.22
CA ASP A 34 -15.09 12.32 -15.46
C ASP A 34 -14.64 10.91 -15.92
N ASP A 35 -13.83 10.87 -16.98
CA ASP A 35 -13.32 9.60 -17.49
C ASP A 35 -12.34 8.93 -16.52
N GLU A 36 -11.61 9.71 -15.72
CA GLU A 36 -10.77 9.17 -14.65
C GLU A 36 -11.62 8.45 -13.60
N TYR A 37 -12.77 9.00 -13.22
CA TYR A 37 -13.71 8.35 -12.32
C TYR A 37 -14.18 6.99 -12.83
N LYS A 38 -14.47 6.89 -14.13
CA LYS A 38 -14.85 5.62 -14.78
C LYS A 38 -13.69 4.62 -14.76
N HIS A 39 -12.46 5.09 -14.99
CA HIS A 39 -11.26 4.26 -14.89
C HIS A 39 -11.03 3.74 -13.47
N LEU A 40 -11.21 4.57 -12.46
CA LEU A 40 -11.12 4.16 -11.06
C LEU A 40 -12.16 3.08 -10.76
N TYR A 41 -13.42 3.28 -11.18
CA TYR A 41 -14.47 2.28 -11.02
C TYR A 41 -14.13 0.96 -11.70
N ALA A 42 -13.65 0.99 -12.93
CA ALA A 42 -13.26 -0.19 -13.68
C ALA A 42 -12.11 -0.94 -12.99
N SER A 43 -11.08 -0.22 -12.52
CA SER A 43 -9.95 -0.78 -11.77
C SER A 43 -10.40 -1.47 -10.50
N LEU A 44 -11.25 -0.82 -9.71
CA LEU A 44 -11.76 -1.34 -8.44
C LEU A 44 -12.68 -2.56 -8.66
N SER A 45 -13.56 -2.49 -9.65
CA SER A 45 -14.50 -3.57 -9.97
C SER A 45 -13.80 -4.86 -10.44
N ARG A 46 -12.67 -4.74 -11.14
CA ARG A 46 -11.85 -5.88 -11.61
C ARG A 46 -10.90 -6.42 -10.55
N SER A 47 -10.67 -5.66 -9.50
CA SER A 47 -9.77 -6.05 -8.41
C SER A 47 -10.38 -7.15 -7.52
N PHE A 48 -9.58 -7.63 -6.56
CA PHE A 48 -10.03 -8.58 -5.53
C PHE A 48 -11.22 -8.08 -4.69
N LEU A 49 -11.61 -6.82 -4.85
CA LEU A 49 -12.77 -6.25 -4.15
C LEU A 49 -14.09 -6.78 -4.68
N CYS A 50 -14.21 -6.94 -6.01
CA CYS A 50 -15.46 -7.33 -6.66
C CYS A 50 -15.30 -8.48 -7.65
N GLU A 51 -14.09 -8.72 -8.17
CA GLU A 51 -13.74 -9.78 -9.14
C GLU A 51 -14.66 -9.83 -10.37
N LYS A 52 -15.15 -8.66 -10.83
CA LYS A 52 -16.02 -8.55 -12.01
C LYS A 52 -15.25 -8.85 -13.29
N THR A 53 -15.93 -9.46 -14.24
CA THR A 53 -15.42 -9.68 -15.60
C THR A 53 -15.43 -8.39 -16.42
N ASP A 54 -14.64 -8.35 -17.49
CA ASP A 54 -14.59 -7.19 -18.40
C ASP A 54 -15.95 -6.85 -19.01
N GLY A 55 -16.76 -7.86 -19.32
CA GLY A 55 -18.11 -7.68 -19.85
C GLY A 55 -19.07 -7.03 -18.85
N GLU A 56 -19.01 -7.42 -17.57
CA GLU A 56 -19.81 -6.82 -16.50
C GLU A 56 -19.42 -5.37 -16.28
N VAL A 57 -18.10 -5.08 -16.21
CA VAL A 57 -17.61 -3.71 -16.06
C VAL A 57 -18.02 -2.84 -17.25
N PHE A 58 -17.92 -3.36 -18.47
CA PHE A 58 -18.36 -2.64 -19.67
C PHE A 58 -19.88 -2.34 -19.64
N SER A 59 -20.71 -3.32 -19.25
CA SER A 59 -22.14 -3.13 -19.04
C SER A 59 -22.44 -2.05 -18.01
N ASP A 60 -21.75 -2.09 -16.85
CA ASP A 60 -21.93 -1.10 -15.78
C ASP A 60 -21.60 0.33 -16.25
N LEU A 61 -20.54 0.47 -17.05
CA LEU A 61 -20.13 1.77 -17.59
C LEU A 61 -21.08 2.29 -18.64
N THR A 62 -21.55 1.43 -19.56
CA THR A 62 -22.45 1.82 -20.66
C THR A 62 -23.87 2.10 -20.19
N GLU A 63 -24.36 1.35 -19.21
CA GLU A 63 -25.69 1.48 -18.65
C GLU A 63 -25.74 2.43 -17.44
N ASN A 64 -24.62 3.09 -17.15
CA ASN A 64 -24.47 4.03 -16.02
C ASN A 64 -24.82 3.44 -14.64
N LYS A 65 -24.56 2.13 -14.46
CA LYS A 65 -24.84 1.40 -13.21
C LYS A 65 -23.84 1.67 -12.09
N ILE A 66 -22.85 2.52 -12.33
CA ILE A 66 -21.85 2.90 -11.32
C ILE A 66 -22.53 3.37 -10.04
N PHE A 67 -23.54 4.23 -10.16
CA PHE A 67 -24.25 4.84 -9.03
C PHE A 67 -25.17 3.88 -8.26
N ALA A 68 -25.43 2.69 -8.81
CA ALA A 68 -26.15 1.61 -8.14
C ALA A 68 -25.21 0.53 -7.59
N SER A 69 -23.91 0.67 -7.78
CA SER A 69 -22.92 -0.34 -7.39
C SER A 69 -22.67 -0.36 -5.87
N GLU A 70 -22.23 -1.51 -5.36
CA GLU A 70 -21.80 -1.67 -3.96
C GLU A 70 -20.64 -0.72 -3.63
N ILE A 71 -19.68 -0.54 -4.57
CA ILE A 71 -18.54 0.37 -4.38
C ILE A 71 -19.02 1.80 -4.14
N TYR A 72 -19.97 2.27 -4.94
CA TYR A 72 -20.51 3.62 -4.82
C TYR A 72 -21.27 3.82 -3.50
N ASN A 73 -22.12 2.87 -3.12
CA ASN A 73 -22.88 2.94 -1.86
C ASN A 73 -21.95 2.98 -0.64
N LYS A 74 -20.93 2.13 -0.60
CA LYS A 74 -19.92 2.16 0.47
C LYS A 74 -19.12 3.47 0.50
N ALA A 75 -18.81 4.03 -0.68
CA ALA A 75 -18.15 5.33 -0.75
C ALA A 75 -19.04 6.43 -0.15
N LEU A 76 -20.36 6.41 -0.40
CA LEU A 76 -21.28 7.38 0.19
C LEU A 76 -21.32 7.29 1.72
N GLU A 77 -21.30 6.10 2.31
CA GLU A 77 -21.28 5.90 3.77
C GLU A 77 -20.03 6.54 4.40
N ILE A 78 -18.85 6.40 3.75
CA ILE A 78 -17.63 7.05 4.23
C ILE A 78 -17.72 8.57 4.10
N ILE A 79 -18.26 9.06 2.99
CA ILE A 79 -18.37 10.50 2.70
C ILE A 79 -19.20 11.23 3.77
N LEU A 80 -20.21 10.59 4.36
CA LEU A 80 -21.03 11.20 5.42
C LEU A 80 -20.20 11.71 6.60
N ASN A 81 -19.07 11.07 6.89
CA ASN A 81 -18.26 11.38 8.05
C ASN A 81 -16.85 11.90 7.70
N ILE A 82 -16.49 11.96 6.42
CA ILE A 82 -15.11 12.23 5.97
C ILE A 82 -14.58 13.59 6.46
N ASP A 83 -15.42 14.58 6.61
CA ASP A 83 -15.02 15.94 7.02
C ASP A 83 -14.74 16.08 8.52
N ILE A 84 -15.23 15.14 9.34
CA ILE A 84 -15.03 15.14 10.78
C ILE A 84 -13.96 14.14 11.24
N LEU A 85 -13.55 13.24 10.35
CA LEU A 85 -12.54 12.23 10.61
C LEU A 85 -11.15 12.74 10.25
N ASN A 86 -10.15 12.34 11.02
CA ASN A 86 -8.74 12.52 10.64
C ASN A 86 -8.33 11.50 9.57
N ASN A 87 -7.20 11.72 8.91
CA ASN A 87 -6.73 10.89 7.79
C ASN A 87 -6.59 9.40 8.15
N VAL A 88 -6.08 9.10 9.36
CA VAL A 88 -5.94 7.71 9.84
C VAL A 88 -7.32 7.06 10.01
N SER A 89 -8.28 7.80 10.56
CA SER A 89 -9.65 7.30 10.74
C SER A 89 -10.36 7.09 9.39
N VAL A 90 -10.16 7.97 8.41
CA VAL A 90 -10.68 7.79 7.05
C VAL A 90 -10.09 6.52 6.42
N LEU A 91 -8.77 6.32 6.55
CA LEU A 91 -8.12 5.11 6.05
C LEU A 91 -8.68 3.85 6.72
N ALA A 92 -8.86 3.88 8.04
CA ALA A 92 -9.45 2.77 8.79
C ALA A 92 -10.90 2.48 8.36
N CYS A 93 -11.72 3.51 8.11
CA CYS A 93 -13.07 3.34 7.57
C CYS A 93 -13.03 2.67 6.19
N VAL A 94 -12.14 3.11 5.29
CA VAL A 94 -11.99 2.49 3.96
C VAL A 94 -11.62 1.01 4.08
N ILE A 95 -10.66 0.66 4.94
CA ILE A 95 -10.23 -0.72 5.15
C ILE A 95 -11.39 -1.59 5.64
N ASN A 96 -12.18 -1.09 6.57
CA ASN A 96 -13.28 -1.81 7.19
C ASN A 96 -14.50 -1.93 6.25
N GLU A 97 -14.97 -0.83 5.67
CA GLU A 97 -16.16 -0.81 4.81
C GLU A 97 -15.97 -1.68 3.55
N PHE A 98 -14.79 -1.66 2.98
CA PHE A 98 -14.47 -2.48 1.81
C PHE A 98 -13.99 -3.89 2.16
N ASP A 99 -13.86 -4.21 3.45
CA ASP A 99 -13.42 -5.53 3.95
C ASP A 99 -12.11 -6.00 3.32
N LEU A 100 -11.15 -5.06 3.20
CA LEU A 100 -9.90 -5.27 2.47
C LEU A 100 -9.09 -6.44 3.02
N ILE A 101 -9.05 -6.59 4.34
CA ILE A 101 -8.27 -7.62 5.02
C ILE A 101 -8.81 -9.01 4.67
N ASN A 102 -10.12 -9.26 4.86
CA ASN A 102 -10.70 -10.58 4.59
C ASN A 102 -10.68 -10.93 3.10
N LYS A 103 -10.96 -9.95 2.23
CA LYS A 103 -10.90 -10.15 0.77
C LYS A 103 -9.48 -10.49 0.29
N SER A 104 -8.45 -9.89 0.88
CA SER A 104 -7.05 -10.17 0.53
C SER A 104 -6.54 -11.54 0.99
N PHE A 105 -7.17 -12.16 2.00
CA PHE A 105 -6.82 -13.52 2.41
C PHE A 105 -6.90 -14.52 1.26
N LYS A 106 -7.87 -14.36 0.36
CA LYS A 106 -8.02 -15.20 -0.83
C LYS A 106 -6.83 -15.11 -1.79
N SER A 107 -6.15 -13.97 -1.83
CA SER A 107 -5.02 -13.71 -2.73
C SER A 107 -3.65 -14.13 -2.19
N LYS A 108 -3.56 -14.68 -0.96
CA LYS A 108 -2.30 -15.04 -0.26
C LYS A 108 -1.31 -13.88 -0.06
N GLN A 109 -1.74 -12.64 -0.16
CA GLN A 109 -0.89 -11.44 -0.04
C GLN A 109 -1.14 -10.65 1.24
N ILE A 110 -1.75 -11.26 2.25
CA ILE A 110 -2.17 -10.61 3.49
C ILE A 110 -1.02 -9.89 4.21
N ASN A 111 0.15 -10.51 4.34
CA ASN A 111 1.28 -9.92 5.04
C ASN A 111 1.76 -8.62 4.36
N LYS A 112 1.75 -8.60 3.02
CA LYS A 112 2.09 -7.41 2.25
C LYS A 112 1.04 -6.33 2.43
N LEU A 113 -0.25 -6.68 2.37
CA LEU A 113 -1.33 -5.72 2.61
C LEU A 113 -1.23 -5.10 4.01
N LEU A 114 -0.99 -5.89 5.05
CA LEU A 114 -0.85 -5.37 6.43
C LEU A 114 0.35 -4.42 6.54
N SER A 115 1.47 -4.74 5.91
CA SER A 115 2.63 -3.85 5.84
C SER A 115 2.31 -2.54 5.10
N ASP A 116 1.63 -2.62 3.95
CA ASP A 116 1.22 -1.46 3.17
C ASP A 116 0.25 -0.56 3.98
N ILE A 117 -0.72 -1.17 4.68
CA ILE A 117 -1.66 -0.46 5.56
C ILE A 117 -0.93 0.26 6.70
N THR A 118 0.02 -0.42 7.37
CA THR A 118 0.78 0.19 8.46
C THR A 118 1.53 1.42 7.97
N SER A 119 2.20 1.30 6.85
CA SER A 119 2.97 2.39 6.25
C SER A 119 2.11 3.56 5.79
N LEU A 120 0.94 3.26 5.21
CA LEU A 120 -0.03 4.29 4.86
C LEU A 120 -0.61 4.99 6.10
N SER A 121 -0.82 4.25 7.19
CA SER A 121 -1.29 4.81 8.45
C SER A 121 -0.25 5.77 9.05
N ASP A 122 1.03 5.41 8.99
CA ASP A 122 2.13 6.28 9.43
C ASP A 122 2.21 7.56 8.58
N LEU A 123 2.08 7.45 7.25
CA LEU A 123 2.02 8.62 6.37
C LEU A 123 0.79 9.49 6.67
N ALA A 124 -0.38 8.88 6.84
CA ALA A 124 -1.62 9.59 7.18
C ALA A 124 -1.49 10.32 8.52
N GLN A 125 -0.84 9.71 9.51
CA GLN A 125 -0.57 10.33 10.81
C GLN A 125 0.38 11.54 10.67
N ASN A 126 1.42 11.42 9.84
CA ASN A 126 2.34 12.52 9.58
C ASN A 126 1.63 13.70 8.91
N LEU A 127 0.73 13.43 7.97
CA LEU A 127 -0.10 14.47 7.33
C LEU A 127 -1.04 15.14 8.33
N ASN A 128 -1.64 14.39 9.27
CA ASN A 128 -2.43 14.99 10.34
C ASN A 128 -1.62 16.00 11.17
N ASN A 129 -0.36 15.70 11.47
CA ASN A 129 0.52 16.55 12.27
C ASN A 129 0.82 17.91 11.60
N VAL A 130 0.69 17.99 10.28
CA VAL A 130 0.88 19.22 9.49
C VAL A 130 -0.44 19.78 8.94
N ASN A 131 -1.59 19.30 9.44
CA ASN A 131 -2.94 19.72 9.05
C ASN A 131 -3.24 19.59 7.55
N LEU A 132 -2.72 18.54 6.92
CA LEU A 132 -3.06 18.16 5.55
C LEU A 132 -4.21 17.15 5.55
N TYR A 133 -4.92 17.08 4.42
CA TYR A 133 -6.13 16.27 4.26
C TYR A 133 -5.83 14.94 3.56
N ILE A 134 -6.82 14.05 3.52
CA ILE A 134 -6.72 12.75 2.86
C ILE A 134 -6.46 12.88 1.34
N SER A 135 -6.87 13.98 0.69
CA SER A 135 -6.52 14.30 -0.69
C SER A 135 -5.01 14.44 -0.88
N ASP A 136 -4.34 15.10 0.06
CA ASP A 136 -2.89 15.30 -0.01
C ASP A 136 -2.13 13.97 0.14
N LEU A 137 -2.72 13.00 0.86
CA LEU A 137 -2.17 11.63 0.91
C LEU A 137 -2.23 10.96 -0.47
N VAL A 138 -3.33 11.13 -1.19
CA VAL A 138 -3.48 10.57 -2.54
C VAL A 138 -2.48 11.21 -3.49
N ASP A 139 -2.35 12.54 -3.46
CA ASP A 139 -1.41 13.29 -4.30
C ASP A 139 0.05 12.91 -3.98
N LEU A 140 0.38 12.69 -2.69
CA LEU A 140 1.68 12.21 -2.28
C LEU A 140 1.98 10.81 -2.84
N ILE A 141 1.00 9.90 -2.78
CA ILE A 141 1.16 8.55 -3.32
C ILE A 141 1.34 8.60 -4.84
N ASP A 142 0.56 9.42 -5.55
CA ASP A 142 0.72 9.61 -6.99
C ASP A 142 2.11 10.17 -7.32
N CYS A 143 2.57 11.19 -6.60
CA CYS A 143 3.91 11.75 -6.77
C CYS A 143 5.03 10.70 -6.56
N ILE A 144 4.88 9.83 -5.57
CA ILE A 144 5.85 8.76 -5.29
C ILE A 144 5.87 7.73 -6.42
N LEU A 145 4.69 7.34 -6.93
CA LEU A 145 4.56 6.38 -8.01
C LEU A 145 5.10 6.94 -9.34
N ASP A 146 4.77 8.18 -9.67
CA ASP A 146 5.16 8.83 -10.93
C ASP A 146 6.67 9.09 -11.01
N ASN A 147 7.30 9.36 -9.87
CA ASN A 147 8.75 9.63 -9.80
C ASN A 147 9.58 8.39 -9.43
N ASP A 148 8.98 7.20 -9.38
CA ASP A 148 9.62 5.94 -8.96
C ASP A 148 10.44 6.08 -7.67
N LEU A 149 9.92 6.88 -6.72
CA LEU A 149 10.57 7.13 -5.44
C LEU A 149 10.47 5.89 -4.56
N LYS A 150 11.62 5.39 -4.13
CA LYS A 150 11.68 4.24 -3.22
C LYS A 150 11.63 4.74 -1.78
N LEU A 151 10.46 4.65 -1.17
CA LEU A 151 10.39 4.73 0.29
C LEU A 151 10.78 3.35 0.84
N GLU A 152 12.03 3.23 1.29
CA GLU A 152 12.53 2.01 1.90
C GLU A 152 12.11 1.97 3.36
N TYR A 153 11.48 0.89 3.77
CA TYR A 153 11.23 0.60 5.18
C TYR A 153 11.82 -0.75 5.56
N ASP A 154 12.27 -0.84 6.79
CA ASP A 154 12.74 -2.10 7.33
C ASP A 154 11.51 -2.94 7.69
N VAL A 155 11.23 -3.99 6.92
CA VAL A 155 10.21 -4.97 7.29
C VAL A 155 10.75 -5.77 8.48
N TYR A 156 10.35 -5.36 9.67
CA TYR A 156 10.56 -6.17 10.87
C TYR A 156 9.61 -7.38 10.84
N MET A 157 9.97 -8.38 10.07
CA MET A 157 9.40 -9.71 10.30
C MET A 157 10.13 -10.30 11.51
N ASP A 158 9.66 -9.98 12.69
CA ASP A 158 10.14 -10.59 13.93
C ASP A 158 9.58 -12.02 14.03
N THR A 159 10.18 -12.90 13.24
CA THR A 159 10.06 -14.32 13.51
C THR A 159 11.21 -14.68 14.45
N ASN A 160 10.92 -14.87 15.72
CA ASN A 160 11.87 -15.26 16.78
C ASN A 160 12.67 -16.55 16.46
N SER A 161 12.51 -17.13 15.29
CA SER A 161 13.16 -18.35 14.81
C SER A 161 13.82 -18.21 13.43
N SER A 162 14.04 -17.02 12.90
CA SER A 162 14.61 -16.85 11.57
C SER A 162 16.11 -16.56 11.60
N VAL A 163 16.86 -17.18 10.66
CA VAL A 163 18.25 -16.85 10.42
C VAL A 163 18.32 -15.54 9.64
N LYS A 164 18.95 -14.51 10.22
CA LYS A 164 19.12 -13.19 9.59
C LYS A 164 20.36 -13.19 8.70
N LEU A 165 20.20 -12.87 7.43
CA LEU A 165 21.29 -12.77 6.45
C LEU A 165 21.54 -11.28 6.18
N MET A 166 22.75 -10.79 6.48
CA MET A 166 23.08 -9.38 6.32
C MET A 166 24.56 -9.16 6.04
N THR A 167 24.91 -7.99 5.57
CA THR A 167 26.31 -7.57 5.42
C THR A 167 26.92 -7.18 6.77
N ILE A 168 28.25 -7.23 6.90
CA ILE A 168 28.97 -6.78 8.11
C ILE A 168 28.63 -5.34 8.47
N HIS A 169 28.45 -4.46 7.46
CA HIS A 169 28.06 -3.06 7.69
C HIS A 169 26.67 -2.92 8.32
N LYS A 170 25.72 -3.78 7.91
CA LYS A 170 24.36 -3.80 8.47
C LYS A 170 24.28 -4.43 9.86
N SER A 171 25.26 -5.27 10.23
CA SER A 171 25.32 -5.87 11.55
C SER A 171 25.99 -4.98 12.61
N LYS A 172 26.58 -3.84 12.21
CA LYS A 172 27.24 -2.92 13.13
C LYS A 172 26.25 -2.42 14.19
N GLY A 173 26.58 -2.68 15.48
CA GLY A 173 25.73 -2.29 16.60
C GLY A 173 24.64 -3.30 16.96
N LEU A 174 24.56 -4.44 16.26
CA LEU A 174 23.62 -5.52 16.57
C LEU A 174 24.38 -6.68 17.24
N GLU A 175 23.73 -7.31 18.22
CA GLU A 175 24.25 -8.49 18.93
C GLU A 175 23.45 -9.74 18.53
N PHE A 176 24.18 -10.82 18.24
CA PHE A 176 23.56 -12.10 17.87
C PHE A 176 24.18 -13.22 18.69
N PRO A 177 23.38 -14.17 19.22
CA PRO A 177 23.89 -15.31 19.98
C PRO A 177 24.84 -16.20 19.17
N ILE A 178 24.60 -16.34 17.87
CA ILE A 178 25.41 -17.13 16.93
C ILE A 178 25.57 -16.34 15.63
N CYS A 179 26.83 -16.15 15.21
CA CYS A 179 27.17 -15.53 13.93
C CYS A 179 27.90 -16.52 13.04
N TYR A 180 27.47 -16.66 11.79
CA TYR A 180 28.14 -17.48 10.79
C TYR A 180 28.68 -16.57 9.67
N PHE A 181 30.00 -16.63 9.47
CA PHE A 181 30.68 -15.89 8.42
C PHE A 181 31.13 -16.87 7.32
N PRO A 182 30.40 -16.96 6.20
CA PRO A 182 30.82 -17.81 5.10
C PRO A 182 32.04 -17.21 4.37
N SER A 183 32.88 -18.06 3.81
CA SER A 183 34.00 -17.65 2.93
C SER A 183 35.16 -16.92 3.61
N LEU A 184 35.34 -17.06 4.94
CA LEU A 184 36.52 -16.52 5.63
C LEU A 184 37.86 -17.12 5.14
N TYR A 185 37.80 -18.23 4.42
CA TYR A 185 38.98 -18.90 3.79
C TYR A 185 39.35 -18.27 2.43
N SER A 186 38.50 -17.44 1.84
CA SER A 186 38.82 -16.79 0.56
C SER A 186 39.84 -15.67 0.77
N GLN A 187 40.79 -15.54 -0.15
CA GLN A 187 41.81 -14.50 -0.09
C GLN A 187 41.17 -13.13 -0.22
N PHE A 188 41.63 -12.16 0.60
CA PHE A 188 41.20 -10.77 0.45
C PHE A 188 41.54 -10.21 -0.91
N ASN A 189 40.61 -9.53 -1.52
CA ASN A 189 40.85 -8.85 -2.80
C ASN A 189 41.65 -7.57 -2.56
N ASN A 190 42.95 -7.61 -2.84
CA ASN A 190 43.85 -6.45 -2.64
C ASN A 190 43.72 -5.38 -3.73
N ARG A 191 42.71 -5.45 -4.61
CA ARG A 191 42.52 -4.45 -5.66
C ARG A 191 42.16 -3.05 -5.15
N ASP A 192 41.56 -2.99 -3.99
CA ASP A 192 41.10 -1.72 -3.37
C ASP A 192 42.21 -0.99 -2.58
N PHE A 193 43.39 -1.61 -2.44
CA PHE A 193 44.53 -1.02 -1.74
C PHE A 193 45.62 -0.47 -2.68
N LYS A 194 45.39 -0.42 -3.99
CA LYS A 194 46.26 0.30 -4.94
C LYS A 194 45.72 1.71 -5.13
N ALA A 195 46.16 2.63 -4.24
CA ALA A 195 46.10 4.05 -4.48
C ALA A 195 47.18 4.47 -5.46
#